data_4a1ae951366a12abb47b4fe3157d5471
#
_entry.id   4a1ae951366a12abb47b4fe3157d5471
#
_cell.length_a   1.000
_cell.length_b   1.000
_cell.length_c   1.000
_cell.angle_alpha   90.00
_cell.angle_beta   90.00
_cell.angle_gamma   90.00
#
_symmetry.space_group_name_H-M   'P 1'
#
loop_
_entity.id
_entity.type
_entity.pdbx_description
1 polymer ?
#
loop_
_entity_poly.entity_id
_entity_poly.type
_entity_poly.pdbx_seq_one_letter_code
_entity_poly.pdbx_strand_id
1 'polypeptide(L)'
;MARRAPLPRLTQRQRLARWQRERRQRAVVVTAFGAVLFFVLGLSAWAAADRYYTQHLKPAVSYAGTTVPMRDFKREHRYQLVKFYIENQVPKEFENDSRVVQEAAKYEGVALDKLIEFEALDRAARESGVTITRDAVEQRFVADFSQYRARHVLIEPDKAATDDDAADKAALVKAQEVTKQLRAGPMDQELWNKVAKESSADPGSAESGGELGFVGKGQFVKEFEDAATKLAIGEVSEPVKSQFGYHVIQVQERKGPETSEVVQRYVSSGFSLDDIRQHVSYDLLRDEFAKRAEEAAQKSPTEQIHLAKITIDTPPPSGRDPASFTEGLRKISEVTSGLEKGDDFGELAKKHSSDPNAEKGGDAGWFARGMLTDVRAEDELFALAPGTNSRQFSTTRMTVFYRVIEKDPAREISEEQKTTIKGTAYTNWLEREKRTHDAKRLVPGFEFD
;
A
#
# COMPACT_ATOMS: atom_id res chain seq x y z
N MET A 1 76.58 -49.37 36.31
CA MET A 1 76.46 -48.72 34.99
C MET A 1 76.09 -49.77 33.95
N ALA A 2 74.84 -49.85 33.57
CA ALA A 2 74.37 -50.80 32.55
C ALA A 2 74.59 -50.17 31.13
N ARG A 3 75.51 -50.74 30.37
CA ARG A 3 75.78 -50.37 28.95
C ARG A 3 74.56 -50.72 28.11
N ARG A 4 73.83 -49.70 27.55
CA ARG A 4 72.82 -49.92 26.57
C ARG A 4 73.42 -50.60 25.31
N ALA A 5 72.88 -51.76 24.94
CA ALA A 5 73.27 -52.46 23.73
C ALA A 5 72.99 -51.57 22.53
N PRO A 6 73.87 -51.52 21.52
CA PRO A 6 73.66 -50.76 20.31
C PRO A 6 72.47 -51.35 19.51
N LEU A 7 71.53 -50.51 19.07
CA LEU A 7 70.39 -50.94 18.23
C LEU A 7 70.92 -51.59 16.95
N PRO A 8 70.30 -52.69 16.50
CA PRO A 8 70.70 -53.39 15.27
C PRO A 8 70.60 -52.48 14.05
N ARG A 9 71.73 -52.38 13.33
CA ARG A 9 71.74 -51.62 12.05
C ARG A 9 70.88 -52.32 11.01
N LEU A 10 69.80 -51.66 10.55
CA LEU A 10 68.91 -52.16 9.51
C LEU A 10 69.69 -52.42 8.19
N THR A 11 69.45 -53.56 7.56
CA THR A 11 70.00 -53.89 6.25
C THR A 11 69.45 -52.94 5.14
N GLN A 12 70.17 -52.81 4.04
CA GLN A 12 69.75 -51.92 2.94
C GLN A 12 68.34 -52.22 2.44
N ARG A 13 67.95 -53.49 2.35
CA ARG A 13 66.60 -53.95 1.99
C ARG A 13 65.54 -53.56 3.02
N GLN A 14 65.86 -53.60 4.29
CA GLN A 14 64.97 -53.20 5.37
C GLN A 14 64.75 -51.66 5.38
N ARG A 15 65.79 -50.88 5.08
CA ARG A 15 65.68 -49.40 4.94
C ARG A 15 64.84 -49.00 3.77
N LEU A 16 64.99 -49.68 2.59
CA LEU A 16 64.17 -49.45 1.41
C LEU A 16 62.68 -49.77 1.66
N ALA A 17 62.43 -50.94 2.29
CA ALA A 17 61.06 -51.36 2.63
C ALA A 17 60.39 -50.41 3.62
N ARG A 18 61.16 -49.90 4.61
CA ARG A 18 60.66 -48.88 5.57
C ARG A 18 60.39 -47.56 4.89
N TRP A 19 61.29 -47.07 4.03
CA TRP A 19 61.09 -45.84 3.26
C TRP A 19 59.88 -45.94 2.30
N GLN A 20 59.65 -47.08 1.62
CA GLN A 20 58.47 -47.30 0.79
C GLN A 20 57.17 -47.30 1.59
N ARG A 21 57.18 -47.89 2.81
CA ARG A 21 56.01 -47.88 3.69
C ARG A 21 55.72 -46.45 4.20
N GLU A 22 56.74 -45.74 4.64
CA GLU A 22 56.59 -44.35 5.07
C GLU A 22 56.11 -43.42 3.96
N ARG A 23 56.63 -43.61 2.72
CA ARG A 23 56.15 -42.86 1.53
C ARG A 23 54.71 -43.16 1.20
N ARG A 24 54.29 -44.42 1.25
CA ARG A 24 52.88 -44.82 1.06
C ARG A 24 51.98 -44.25 2.17
N GLN A 25 52.37 -44.31 3.40
CA GLN A 25 51.63 -43.75 4.51
C GLN A 25 51.50 -42.24 4.37
N ARG A 26 52.56 -41.52 4.04
CA ARG A 26 52.50 -40.08 3.76
C ARG A 26 51.60 -39.77 2.59
N ALA A 27 51.66 -40.53 1.50
CA ALA A 27 50.78 -40.35 0.34
C ALA A 27 49.31 -40.55 0.72
N VAL A 28 48.96 -41.62 1.47
CA VAL A 28 47.60 -41.86 1.98
C VAL A 28 47.12 -40.72 2.86
N VAL A 29 47.95 -40.25 3.78
CA VAL A 29 47.62 -39.13 4.69
C VAL A 29 47.38 -37.84 3.88
N VAL A 30 48.30 -37.51 2.95
CA VAL A 30 48.12 -36.29 2.10
C VAL A 30 46.89 -36.41 1.20
N THR A 31 46.64 -37.58 0.64
CA THR A 31 45.42 -37.79 -0.19
C THR A 31 44.15 -37.68 0.68
N ALA A 32 44.14 -38.25 1.87
CA ALA A 32 43.03 -38.18 2.78
C ALA A 32 42.77 -36.72 3.22
N PHE A 33 43.82 -35.97 3.58
CA PHE A 33 43.70 -34.54 3.89
C PHE A 33 43.22 -33.73 2.68
N GLY A 34 43.75 -34.02 1.48
CA GLY A 34 43.32 -33.39 0.25
C GLY A 34 41.83 -33.65 -0.04
N ALA A 35 41.37 -34.89 0.15
CA ALA A 35 39.96 -35.26 -0.03
C ALA A 35 39.06 -34.57 0.99
N VAL A 36 39.48 -34.51 2.27
CA VAL A 36 38.70 -33.75 3.30
C VAL A 36 38.66 -32.27 2.99
N LEU A 37 39.78 -31.67 2.59
CA LEU A 37 39.83 -30.26 2.22
C LEU A 37 38.93 -29.97 1.02
N PHE A 38 39.00 -30.82 -0.03
CA PHE A 38 38.13 -30.69 -1.19
C PHE A 38 36.64 -30.79 -0.82
N PHE A 39 36.31 -31.76 0.05
CA PHE A 39 34.93 -31.92 0.55
C PHE A 39 34.45 -30.69 1.33
N VAL A 40 35.28 -30.16 2.24
CA VAL A 40 34.96 -28.94 3.02
C VAL A 40 34.78 -27.73 2.11
N LEU A 41 35.69 -27.55 1.14
CA LEU A 41 35.56 -26.47 0.14
C LEU A 41 34.30 -26.63 -0.72
N GLY A 42 34.00 -27.87 -1.14
CA GLY A 42 32.79 -28.19 -1.89
C GLY A 42 31.50 -27.86 -1.12
N LEU A 43 31.43 -28.27 0.16
CA LEU A 43 30.31 -27.94 1.04
C LEU A 43 30.19 -26.43 1.28
N SER A 44 31.30 -25.75 1.47
CA SER A 44 31.33 -24.30 1.67
C SER A 44 30.85 -23.55 0.42
N ALA A 45 31.31 -23.99 -0.76
CA ALA A 45 30.87 -23.43 -2.04
C ALA A 45 29.39 -23.70 -2.30
N TRP A 46 28.91 -24.91 -2.01
CA TRP A 46 27.49 -25.27 -2.11
C TRP A 46 26.63 -24.43 -1.15
N ALA A 47 27.03 -24.29 0.11
CA ALA A 47 26.32 -23.49 1.10
C ALA A 47 26.29 -21.99 0.71
N ALA A 48 27.37 -21.48 0.12
CA ALA A 48 27.42 -20.11 -0.39
C ALA A 48 26.49 -19.93 -1.59
N ALA A 49 26.47 -20.89 -2.53
CA ALA A 49 25.59 -20.89 -3.69
C ALA A 49 24.11 -21.01 -3.30
N ASP A 50 23.78 -21.90 -2.36
CA ASP A 50 22.43 -22.07 -1.82
C ASP A 50 21.94 -20.80 -1.12
N ARG A 51 22.81 -20.18 -0.30
CA ARG A 51 22.50 -18.89 0.35
C ARG A 51 22.26 -17.80 -0.68
N TYR A 52 23.13 -17.70 -1.70
CA TYR A 52 22.98 -16.72 -2.76
C TYR A 52 21.68 -16.92 -3.54
N TYR A 53 21.37 -18.17 -3.93
CA TYR A 53 20.12 -18.53 -4.60
C TYR A 53 18.91 -18.12 -3.76
N THR A 54 18.87 -18.54 -2.49
CA THR A 54 17.74 -18.31 -1.58
C THR A 54 17.51 -16.82 -1.31
N GLN A 55 18.60 -16.05 -1.22
CA GLN A 55 18.52 -14.63 -0.90
C GLN A 55 18.25 -13.73 -2.10
N HIS A 56 18.57 -14.17 -3.32
CA HIS A 56 18.55 -13.29 -4.50
C HIS A 56 17.74 -13.84 -5.67
N LEU A 57 17.80 -15.13 -5.94
CA LEU A 57 17.26 -15.72 -7.15
C LEU A 57 15.97 -16.53 -6.95
N LYS A 58 15.72 -17.02 -5.74
CA LYS A 58 14.49 -17.75 -5.43
C LYS A 58 13.28 -16.90 -5.80
N PRO A 59 12.27 -17.43 -6.49
CA PRO A 59 11.06 -16.69 -6.81
C PRO A 59 10.34 -16.19 -5.55
N ALA A 60 9.93 -14.92 -5.55
CA ALA A 60 9.13 -14.31 -4.49
C ALA A 60 7.65 -14.23 -4.86
N VAL A 61 7.35 -13.93 -6.12
CA VAL A 61 6.00 -13.96 -6.68
C VAL A 61 6.02 -14.60 -8.07
N SER A 62 4.86 -15.10 -8.51
CA SER A 62 4.63 -15.48 -9.90
C SER A 62 3.35 -14.84 -10.43
N TYR A 63 3.35 -14.48 -11.71
CA TYR A 63 2.19 -13.93 -12.41
C TYR A 63 2.26 -14.34 -13.89
N ALA A 64 1.21 -14.93 -14.42
CA ALA A 64 1.13 -15.38 -15.82
C ALA A 64 2.32 -16.24 -16.28
N GLY A 65 2.89 -17.07 -15.40
CA GLY A 65 4.08 -17.90 -15.67
C GLY A 65 5.42 -17.18 -15.56
N THR A 66 5.44 -15.86 -15.39
CA THR A 66 6.65 -15.09 -15.08
C THR A 66 6.92 -15.13 -13.58
N THR A 67 8.19 -15.12 -13.17
CA THR A 67 8.57 -15.07 -11.76
C THR A 67 9.43 -13.86 -11.45
N VAL A 68 9.14 -13.20 -10.34
CA VAL A 68 9.94 -12.09 -9.82
C VAL A 68 10.84 -12.62 -8.70
N PRO A 69 12.15 -12.41 -8.75
CA PRO A 69 13.09 -13.00 -7.80
C PRO A 69 13.12 -12.26 -6.46
N MET A 70 13.61 -12.95 -5.44
CA MET A 70 13.73 -12.45 -4.05
C MET A 70 14.50 -11.12 -3.93
N ARG A 71 15.49 -10.87 -4.79
CA ARG A 71 16.22 -9.58 -4.79
C ARG A 71 15.31 -8.40 -5.08
N ASP A 72 14.37 -8.56 -6.02
CA ASP A 72 13.46 -7.50 -6.44
C ASP A 72 12.38 -7.29 -5.38
N PHE A 73 11.91 -8.39 -4.74
CA PHE A 73 11.05 -8.30 -3.56
C PHE A 73 11.71 -7.52 -2.41
N LYS A 74 12.97 -7.82 -2.08
CA LYS A 74 13.68 -7.10 -1.00
C LYS A 74 13.87 -5.62 -1.33
N ARG A 75 14.06 -5.29 -2.62
CA ARG A 75 14.16 -3.92 -3.09
C ARG A 75 12.82 -3.20 -2.94
N GLU A 76 11.74 -3.82 -3.42
CA GLU A 76 10.40 -3.29 -3.31
C GLU A 76 9.97 -3.13 -1.84
N HIS A 77 10.20 -4.14 -1.01
CA HIS A 77 9.92 -4.05 0.42
C HIS A 77 10.64 -2.85 1.07
N ARG A 78 11.92 -2.64 0.77
CA ARG A 78 12.67 -1.47 1.24
C ARG A 78 12.05 -0.16 0.74
N TYR A 79 11.62 -0.12 -0.53
CA TYR A 79 10.97 1.07 -1.09
C TYR A 79 9.69 1.40 -0.33
N GLN A 80 8.84 0.41 -0.09
CA GLN A 80 7.59 0.57 0.65
C GLN A 80 7.83 0.97 2.12
N LEU A 81 8.89 0.47 2.76
CA LEU A 81 9.28 0.91 4.10
C LEU A 81 9.71 2.39 4.14
N VAL A 82 10.52 2.83 3.19
CA VAL A 82 10.93 4.24 3.10
C VAL A 82 9.70 5.12 2.86
N LYS A 83 8.80 4.69 1.98
CA LYS A 83 7.52 5.35 1.74
C LYS A 83 6.71 5.49 3.03
N PHE A 84 6.55 4.39 3.77
CA PHE A 84 5.88 4.39 5.07
C PHE A 84 6.50 5.39 6.06
N TYR A 85 7.83 5.43 6.17
CA TYR A 85 8.51 6.37 7.06
C TYR A 85 8.30 7.83 6.66
N ILE A 86 8.23 8.11 5.36
CA ILE A 86 7.96 9.46 4.84
C ILE A 86 6.50 9.85 5.13
N GLU A 87 5.54 9.00 4.77
CA GLU A 87 4.11 9.28 4.91
C GLU A 87 3.67 9.44 6.37
N ASN A 88 4.30 8.70 7.29
CA ASN A 88 4.03 8.77 8.72
C ASN A 88 4.99 9.71 9.47
N GLN A 89 5.82 10.48 8.76
CA GLN A 89 6.77 11.44 9.31
C GLN A 89 7.67 10.81 10.41
N VAL A 90 8.04 9.53 10.25
CA VAL A 90 8.89 8.81 11.21
C VAL A 90 10.31 9.34 11.13
N PRO A 91 10.86 9.96 12.19
CA PRO A 91 12.25 10.39 12.20
C PRO A 91 13.21 9.19 12.10
N LYS A 92 14.38 9.41 11.48
CA LYS A 92 15.32 8.32 11.18
C LYS A 92 15.80 7.57 12.45
N GLU A 93 15.92 8.26 13.56
CA GLU A 93 16.29 7.68 14.87
C GLU A 93 15.23 6.73 15.44
N PHE A 94 13.95 6.84 15.01
CA PHE A 94 12.85 5.98 15.48
C PHE A 94 12.52 4.83 14.51
N GLU A 95 13.22 4.68 13.39
CA GLU A 95 12.98 3.57 12.45
C GLU A 95 13.13 2.18 13.09
N ASN A 96 13.95 2.08 14.17
CA ASN A 96 14.15 0.85 14.93
C ASN A 96 13.31 0.78 16.24
N ASP A 97 12.40 1.73 16.47
CA ASP A 97 11.46 1.62 17.61
C ASP A 97 10.55 0.39 17.42
N SER A 98 10.30 -0.34 18.50
CA SER A 98 9.55 -1.61 18.43
C SER A 98 8.15 -1.47 17.84
N ARG A 99 7.47 -0.34 18.06
CA ARG A 99 6.13 -0.06 17.51
C ARG A 99 6.22 0.22 16.02
N VAL A 100 7.24 0.98 15.58
CA VAL A 100 7.49 1.27 14.17
C VAL A 100 7.85 -0.02 13.43
N VAL A 101 8.71 -0.87 13.99
CA VAL A 101 9.08 -2.17 13.42
C VAL A 101 7.86 -3.10 13.31
N GLN A 102 6.96 -3.11 14.30
CA GLN A 102 5.74 -3.91 14.26
C GLN A 102 4.79 -3.44 13.15
N GLU A 103 4.61 -2.13 12.95
CA GLU A 103 3.82 -1.60 11.83
C GLU A 103 4.51 -1.85 10.49
N ALA A 104 5.83 -1.66 10.43
CA ALA A 104 6.66 -1.90 9.25
C ALA A 104 6.60 -3.36 8.75
N ALA A 105 6.42 -4.34 9.64
CA ALA A 105 6.32 -5.75 9.27
C ALA A 105 5.13 -6.05 8.32
N LYS A 106 4.09 -5.25 8.34
CA LYS A 106 2.95 -5.38 7.42
C LYS A 106 3.33 -5.10 5.95
N TYR A 107 4.41 -4.36 5.73
CA TYR A 107 4.84 -3.93 4.39
C TYR A 107 5.52 -5.03 3.57
N GLU A 108 5.84 -6.19 4.17
CA GLU A 108 6.26 -7.36 3.39
C GLU A 108 5.13 -7.84 2.46
N GLY A 109 3.90 -7.98 2.99
CA GLY A 109 2.73 -8.31 2.18
C GLY A 109 2.42 -7.25 1.12
N VAL A 110 2.51 -5.96 1.50
CA VAL A 110 2.32 -4.84 0.57
C VAL A 110 3.31 -4.90 -0.59
N ALA A 111 4.58 -5.20 -0.33
CA ALA A 111 5.60 -5.30 -1.36
C ALA A 111 5.35 -6.47 -2.33
N LEU A 112 4.90 -7.63 -1.83
CA LEU A 112 4.51 -8.77 -2.68
C LEU A 112 3.33 -8.40 -3.59
N ASP A 113 2.31 -7.73 -3.04
CA ASP A 113 1.16 -7.26 -3.82
C ASP A 113 1.56 -6.24 -4.87
N LYS A 114 2.49 -5.32 -4.54
CA LYS A 114 2.99 -4.34 -5.50
C LYS A 114 3.74 -4.98 -6.66
N LEU A 115 4.54 -6.00 -6.41
CA LEU A 115 5.21 -6.72 -7.49
C LEU A 115 4.22 -7.42 -8.42
N ILE A 116 3.17 -8.03 -7.87
CA ILE A 116 2.11 -8.64 -8.68
C ILE A 116 1.33 -7.55 -9.46
N GLU A 117 1.03 -6.43 -8.82
CA GLU A 117 0.40 -5.28 -9.49
C GLU A 117 1.24 -4.76 -10.65
N PHE A 118 2.56 -4.62 -10.48
CA PHE A 118 3.47 -4.17 -11.54
C PHE A 118 3.47 -5.13 -12.73
N GLU A 119 3.56 -6.44 -12.50
CA GLU A 119 3.47 -7.44 -13.57
C GLU A 119 2.10 -7.41 -14.29
N ALA A 120 1.02 -7.20 -13.55
CA ALA A 120 -0.33 -7.07 -14.12
C ALA A 120 -0.44 -5.80 -14.98
N LEU A 121 0.04 -4.66 -14.49
CA LEU A 121 0.05 -3.39 -15.22
C LEU A 121 0.90 -3.47 -16.49
N ASP A 122 2.11 -4.02 -16.39
CA ASP A 122 3.01 -4.21 -17.54
C ASP A 122 2.40 -5.11 -18.62
N ARG A 123 1.73 -6.18 -18.21
CA ARG A 123 1.03 -7.07 -19.13
C ARG A 123 -0.14 -6.36 -19.79
N ALA A 124 -1.02 -5.75 -19.00
CA ALA A 124 -2.19 -5.04 -19.51
C ALA A 124 -1.80 -3.89 -20.44
N ALA A 125 -0.71 -3.17 -20.13
CA ALA A 125 -0.17 -2.12 -20.98
C ALA A 125 0.30 -2.65 -22.33
N ARG A 126 1.06 -3.76 -22.35
CA ARG A 126 1.49 -4.42 -23.58
C ARG A 126 0.31 -4.90 -24.43
N GLU A 127 -0.71 -5.52 -23.81
CA GLU A 127 -1.87 -6.07 -24.50
C GLU A 127 -2.79 -4.98 -25.06
N SER A 128 -2.92 -3.84 -24.38
CA SER A 128 -3.78 -2.72 -24.78
C SER A 128 -3.06 -1.60 -25.55
N GLY A 129 -1.73 -1.71 -25.74
CA GLY A 129 -0.92 -0.68 -26.40
C GLY A 129 -0.78 0.62 -25.60
N VAL A 130 -1.04 0.61 -24.28
CA VAL A 130 -0.83 1.75 -23.40
C VAL A 130 0.66 1.97 -23.20
N THR A 131 1.10 3.21 -23.37
CA THR A 131 2.50 3.61 -23.14
C THR A 131 2.54 4.88 -22.30
N ILE A 132 3.38 4.87 -21.27
CA ILE A 132 3.66 6.06 -20.47
C ILE A 132 4.91 6.74 -21.04
N THR A 133 4.78 8.00 -21.44
CA THR A 133 5.90 8.75 -22.01
C THR A 133 6.86 9.20 -20.92
N ARG A 134 8.13 9.37 -21.26
CA ARG A 134 9.14 9.92 -20.36
C ARG A 134 8.75 11.30 -19.83
N ASP A 135 8.18 12.14 -20.69
CA ASP A 135 7.72 13.48 -20.31
C ASP A 135 6.60 13.43 -19.27
N ALA A 136 5.65 12.50 -19.40
CA ALA A 136 4.60 12.30 -18.40
C ALA A 136 5.18 11.85 -17.05
N VAL A 137 6.17 10.95 -17.06
CA VAL A 137 6.88 10.52 -15.85
C VAL A 137 7.58 11.70 -15.19
N GLU A 138 8.31 12.52 -15.97
CA GLU A 138 9.04 13.66 -15.44
C GLU A 138 8.10 14.73 -14.88
N GLN A 139 7.01 15.06 -15.59
CA GLN A 139 5.99 15.98 -15.09
C GLN A 139 5.39 15.51 -13.77
N ARG A 140 5.06 14.22 -13.68
CA ARG A 140 4.50 13.64 -12.45
C ARG A 140 5.54 13.58 -11.33
N PHE A 141 6.79 13.24 -11.63
CA PHE A 141 7.91 13.25 -10.68
C PHE A 141 8.13 14.65 -10.09
N VAL A 142 8.15 15.68 -10.93
CA VAL A 142 8.24 17.06 -10.48
C VAL A 142 7.04 17.45 -9.63
N ALA A 143 5.82 17.09 -10.04
CA ALA A 143 4.60 17.41 -9.31
C ALA A 143 4.51 16.72 -7.94
N ASP A 144 4.97 15.47 -7.84
CA ASP A 144 4.81 14.67 -6.62
C ASP A 144 5.95 14.90 -5.61
N PHE A 145 7.17 15.26 -6.09
CA PHE A 145 8.36 15.29 -5.24
C PHE A 145 9.00 16.67 -5.06
N SER A 146 8.53 17.71 -5.78
CA SER A 146 8.96 19.06 -5.48
C SER A 146 8.40 19.53 -4.14
N GLN A 147 9.16 20.37 -3.45
CA GLN A 147 8.76 21.00 -2.20
C GLN A 147 8.81 22.51 -2.33
N TYR A 148 8.00 23.18 -1.53
CA TYR A 148 8.07 24.63 -1.39
C TYR A 148 8.03 25.01 0.10
N ARG A 149 8.77 26.05 0.44
CA ARG A 149 8.68 26.68 1.75
C ARG A 149 7.59 27.73 1.69
N ALA A 150 6.63 27.60 2.58
CA ALA A 150 5.47 28.50 2.63
C ALA A 150 5.26 29.07 4.03
N ARG A 151 4.56 30.18 4.04
CA ARG A 151 3.92 30.72 5.23
C ARG A 151 2.50 31.16 4.92
N HIS A 152 1.63 31.19 5.93
CA HIS A 152 0.25 31.61 5.75
C HIS A 152 -0.34 32.32 6.95
N VAL A 153 -1.47 32.99 6.74
CA VAL A 153 -2.38 33.48 7.75
C VAL A 153 -3.74 32.86 7.48
N LEU A 154 -4.30 32.16 8.46
CA LEU A 154 -5.64 31.55 8.39
C LEU A 154 -6.67 32.46 9.07
N ILE A 155 -7.72 32.82 8.35
CA ILE A 155 -8.87 33.57 8.88
C ILE A 155 -10.08 32.66 8.89
N GLU A 156 -10.47 32.21 10.07
CA GLU A 156 -11.70 31.42 10.25
C GLU A 156 -12.94 32.31 10.31
N PRO A 157 -14.09 31.89 9.76
CA PRO A 157 -15.38 32.49 10.07
C PRO A 157 -15.72 32.37 11.57
N ASP A 158 -16.44 33.32 12.11
CA ASP A 158 -16.89 33.26 13.52
C ASP A 158 -17.89 32.12 13.71
N LYS A 159 -17.48 31.08 14.43
CA LYS A 159 -18.30 29.89 14.72
C LYS A 159 -19.46 30.15 15.70
N ALA A 160 -19.46 31.32 16.40
CA ALA A 160 -20.53 31.72 17.28
C ALA A 160 -21.60 32.58 16.58
N ALA A 161 -21.38 32.93 15.31
CA ALA A 161 -22.34 33.70 14.53
C ALA A 161 -23.64 32.90 14.29
N THR A 162 -24.77 33.59 14.30
CA THR A 162 -26.07 32.99 14.00
C THR A 162 -26.40 32.95 12.50
N ASP A 163 -25.59 33.61 11.69
CA ASP A 163 -25.70 33.68 10.23
C ASP A 163 -24.32 33.27 9.63
N ASP A 164 -24.25 32.08 9.12
CA ASP A 164 -23.01 31.50 8.54
C ASP A 164 -22.55 32.28 7.29
N ASP A 165 -23.48 32.78 6.47
CA ASP A 165 -23.14 33.54 5.26
C ASP A 165 -22.56 34.92 5.61
N ALA A 166 -23.08 35.55 6.67
CA ALA A 166 -22.55 36.83 7.16
C ALA A 166 -21.16 36.65 7.78
N ALA A 167 -20.96 35.56 8.55
CA ALA A 167 -19.68 35.22 9.16
C ALA A 167 -18.61 34.89 8.07
N ASP A 168 -18.97 34.16 7.04
CA ASP A 168 -18.08 33.84 5.93
C ASP A 168 -17.66 35.11 5.16
N LYS A 169 -18.60 36.01 4.86
CA LYS A 169 -18.31 37.30 4.24
C LYS A 169 -17.40 38.19 5.08
N ALA A 170 -17.62 38.21 6.40
CA ALA A 170 -16.78 38.98 7.32
C ALA A 170 -15.33 38.41 7.36
N ALA A 171 -15.18 37.09 7.37
CA ALA A 171 -13.89 36.40 7.28
C ALA A 171 -13.15 36.72 5.95
N LEU A 172 -13.88 36.74 4.83
CA LEU A 172 -13.33 37.13 3.55
C LEU A 172 -12.80 38.58 3.54
N VAL A 173 -13.59 39.51 4.05
CA VAL A 173 -13.20 40.94 4.17
C VAL A 173 -11.94 41.07 5.02
N LYS A 174 -11.88 40.40 6.16
CA LYS A 174 -10.69 40.37 7.04
C LYS A 174 -9.48 39.77 6.31
N ALA A 175 -9.65 38.68 5.57
CA ALA A 175 -8.57 38.05 4.78
C ALA A 175 -8.05 38.99 3.67
N GLN A 176 -8.94 39.75 3.00
CA GLN A 176 -8.56 40.75 2.01
C GLN A 176 -7.73 41.88 2.63
N GLU A 177 -8.11 42.34 3.82
CA GLU A 177 -7.33 43.38 4.55
C GLU A 177 -5.94 42.83 4.94
N VAL A 178 -5.86 41.60 5.43
CA VAL A 178 -4.59 40.90 5.73
C VAL A 178 -3.73 40.78 4.47
N THR A 179 -4.34 40.38 3.34
CA THR A 179 -3.63 40.32 2.03
C THR A 179 -3.04 41.67 1.68
N LYS A 180 -3.80 42.75 1.78
CA LYS A 180 -3.35 44.11 1.51
C LYS A 180 -2.20 44.53 2.42
N GLN A 181 -2.29 44.24 3.71
CA GLN A 181 -1.24 44.54 4.68
C GLN A 181 0.06 43.79 4.34
N LEU A 182 -0.02 42.49 4.08
CA LEU A 182 1.14 41.67 3.77
C LEU A 182 1.78 42.01 2.41
N ARG A 183 1.00 42.47 1.43
CA ARG A 183 1.50 42.93 0.15
C ARG A 183 2.28 44.25 0.24
N ALA A 184 2.07 45.04 1.29
CA ALA A 184 2.83 46.26 1.53
C ALA A 184 4.31 45.98 1.87
N GLY A 185 4.60 44.80 2.48
CA GLY A 185 5.95 44.35 2.81
C GLY A 185 6.06 42.84 2.72
N PRO A 186 5.94 42.24 1.51
CA PRO A 186 5.79 40.79 1.39
C PRO A 186 7.00 40.01 1.91
N MET A 187 8.21 40.61 1.90
CA MET A 187 9.44 39.97 2.43
C MET A 187 9.79 40.40 3.86
N ASP A 188 8.94 41.25 4.49
CA ASP A 188 9.19 41.77 5.83
C ASP A 188 8.75 40.69 6.88
N GLN A 189 9.73 40.11 7.56
CA GLN A 189 9.49 39.07 8.55
C GLN A 189 8.79 39.62 9.81
N GLU A 190 9.09 40.85 10.23
CA GLU A 190 8.45 41.44 11.41
C GLU A 190 6.98 41.72 11.12
N LEU A 191 6.66 42.22 9.91
CA LEU A 191 5.27 42.39 9.47
C LEU A 191 4.51 41.05 9.48
N TRP A 192 5.08 39.97 8.92
CA TRP A 192 4.46 38.66 8.93
C TRP A 192 4.26 38.12 10.34
N ASN A 193 5.28 38.24 11.21
CA ASN A 193 5.17 37.82 12.62
C ASN A 193 4.02 38.57 13.33
N LYS A 194 3.93 39.88 13.11
CA LYS A 194 2.86 40.70 13.71
C LYS A 194 1.48 40.27 13.20
N VAL A 195 1.31 40.24 11.87
CA VAL A 195 0.00 39.96 11.25
C VAL A 195 -0.47 38.53 11.55
N ALA A 196 0.43 37.54 11.48
CA ALA A 196 0.09 36.17 11.80
C ALA A 196 -0.34 36.02 13.26
N LYS A 197 0.42 36.59 14.19
CA LYS A 197 0.09 36.57 15.63
C LYS A 197 -1.24 37.25 15.96
N GLU A 198 -1.54 38.36 15.30
CA GLU A 198 -2.75 39.15 15.55
C GLU A 198 -4.00 38.60 14.87
N SER A 199 -3.82 37.87 13.73
CA SER A 199 -4.95 37.57 12.85
C SER A 199 -5.11 36.09 12.50
N SER A 200 -4.06 35.28 12.62
CA SER A 200 -4.12 33.86 12.20
C SER A 200 -4.83 33.00 13.26
N ALA A 201 -5.77 32.21 12.80
CA ALA A 201 -6.44 31.19 13.60
C ALA A 201 -5.66 29.84 13.60
N ASP A 202 -4.52 29.74 12.89
CA ASP A 202 -3.70 28.54 12.91
C ASP A 202 -2.77 28.50 14.13
N PRO A 203 -3.06 27.67 15.15
CA PRO A 203 -2.27 27.62 16.38
C PRO A 203 -0.85 27.05 16.16
N GLY A 204 -0.64 26.33 15.05
CA GLY A 204 0.65 25.69 14.74
C GLY A 204 1.69 26.66 14.22
N SER A 205 1.28 27.73 13.51
CA SER A 205 2.21 28.63 12.84
C SER A 205 2.05 30.11 13.21
N ALA A 206 0.94 30.53 13.81
CA ALA A 206 0.66 31.93 14.13
C ALA A 206 1.80 32.63 14.91
N GLU A 207 2.32 32.00 15.96
CA GLU A 207 3.41 32.55 16.77
C GLU A 207 4.76 32.61 16.04
N SER A 208 4.90 31.86 14.94
CA SER A 208 6.10 31.79 14.09
C SER A 208 5.98 32.61 12.81
N GLY A 209 5.04 33.58 12.76
CA GLY A 209 4.82 34.39 11.56
C GLY A 209 4.14 33.63 10.41
N GLY A 210 3.40 32.57 10.72
CA GLY A 210 2.71 31.74 9.76
C GLY A 210 3.60 30.71 9.06
N GLU A 211 4.86 30.51 9.50
CA GLU A 211 5.82 29.62 8.87
C GLU A 211 5.40 28.15 8.93
N LEU A 212 5.41 27.49 7.76
CA LEU A 212 5.06 26.08 7.60
C LEU A 212 6.26 25.18 7.28
N GLY A 213 7.42 25.78 7.03
CA GLY A 213 8.61 25.07 6.58
C GLY A 213 8.51 24.59 5.13
N PHE A 214 9.36 23.60 4.77
CA PHE A 214 9.26 22.93 3.48
C PHE A 214 8.14 21.91 3.49
N VAL A 215 7.25 22.04 2.54
CA VAL A 215 6.07 21.18 2.38
C VAL A 215 5.99 20.62 0.97
N GLY A 216 5.44 19.43 0.85
CA GLY A 216 5.25 18.74 -0.42
C GLY A 216 3.76 18.46 -0.67
N LYS A 217 3.50 17.79 -1.77
CA LYS A 217 2.15 17.38 -2.17
C LYS A 217 1.47 16.50 -1.11
N GLY A 218 0.19 16.76 -0.86
CA GLY A 218 -0.67 15.99 0.05
C GLY A 218 -0.56 16.35 1.53
N GLN A 219 0.22 17.38 1.87
CA GLN A 219 0.36 17.82 3.27
C GLN A 219 -0.70 18.86 3.69
N PHE A 220 -1.29 19.55 2.72
CA PHE A 220 -2.34 20.52 2.94
C PHE A 220 -3.59 20.22 2.10
N VAL A 221 -4.66 20.93 2.39
CA VAL A 221 -5.90 20.84 1.60
C VAL A 221 -5.63 21.28 0.16
N LYS A 222 -6.37 20.68 -0.76
CA LYS A 222 -6.17 20.85 -2.21
C LYS A 222 -6.19 22.31 -2.64
N GLU A 223 -7.08 23.12 -2.08
CA GLU A 223 -7.24 24.53 -2.41
C GLU A 223 -5.97 25.33 -2.06
N PHE A 224 -5.35 24.99 -0.91
CA PHE A 224 -4.09 25.60 -0.49
C PHE A 224 -2.95 25.21 -1.45
N GLU A 225 -2.80 23.91 -1.75
CA GLU A 225 -1.75 23.40 -2.63
C GLU A 225 -1.89 23.94 -4.06
N ASP A 226 -3.11 23.99 -4.61
CA ASP A 226 -3.41 24.52 -5.93
C ASP A 226 -3.06 26.02 -6.03
N ALA A 227 -3.26 26.79 -4.96
CA ALA A 227 -2.86 28.19 -4.91
C ALA A 227 -1.34 28.33 -4.77
N ALA A 228 -0.72 27.64 -3.80
CA ALA A 228 0.70 27.71 -3.54
C ALA A 228 1.54 27.32 -4.78
N THR A 229 1.09 26.33 -5.57
CA THR A 229 1.82 25.92 -6.79
C THR A 229 1.85 26.99 -7.87
N LYS A 230 0.87 27.90 -7.93
CA LYS A 230 0.74 28.96 -8.93
C LYS A 230 1.45 30.26 -8.54
N LEU A 231 1.72 30.47 -7.24
CA LEU A 231 2.38 31.69 -6.76
C LEU A 231 3.83 31.79 -7.21
N ALA A 232 4.26 32.99 -7.58
CA ALA A 232 5.68 33.27 -7.71
C ALA A 232 6.34 33.32 -6.31
N ILE A 233 7.67 33.12 -6.26
CA ILE A 233 8.41 33.26 -4.99
C ILE A 233 8.28 34.71 -4.49
N GLY A 234 7.89 34.87 -3.23
CA GLY A 234 7.65 36.17 -2.60
C GLY A 234 6.26 36.75 -2.83
N GLU A 235 5.46 36.20 -3.73
CA GLU A 235 4.10 36.66 -4.00
C GLU A 235 3.15 36.28 -2.86
N VAL A 236 2.30 37.23 -2.46
CA VAL A 236 1.20 37.00 -1.48
C VAL A 236 -0.08 36.74 -2.25
N SER A 237 -0.75 35.64 -1.96
CA SER A 237 -1.98 35.21 -2.63
C SER A 237 -3.15 36.18 -2.42
N GLU A 238 -4.17 36.06 -3.24
CA GLU A 238 -5.54 36.42 -2.82
C GLU A 238 -6.00 35.46 -1.72
N PRO A 239 -7.07 35.81 -0.95
CA PRO A 239 -7.64 34.89 0.01
C PRO A 239 -8.10 33.59 -0.67
N VAL A 240 -7.59 32.45 -0.19
CA VAL A 240 -7.89 31.11 -0.72
C VAL A 240 -8.85 30.43 0.24
N LYS A 241 -10.08 30.16 -0.20
CA LYS A 241 -11.10 29.48 0.62
C LYS A 241 -10.83 27.98 0.73
N SER A 242 -10.94 27.44 1.93
CA SER A 242 -10.95 26.00 2.23
C SER A 242 -12.04 25.68 3.25
N GLN A 243 -12.16 24.42 3.65
CA GLN A 243 -13.05 24.02 4.76
C GLN A 243 -12.67 24.63 6.12
N PHE A 244 -11.46 25.15 6.29
CA PHE A 244 -10.99 25.78 7.53
C PHE A 244 -11.20 27.29 7.55
N GLY A 245 -11.49 27.92 6.42
CA GLY A 245 -11.61 29.37 6.30
C GLY A 245 -10.81 29.90 5.11
N TYR A 246 -10.29 31.13 5.24
CA TYR A 246 -9.52 31.79 4.19
C TYR A 246 -8.04 31.83 4.52
N HIS A 247 -7.21 31.30 3.63
CA HIS A 247 -5.75 31.33 3.74
C HIS A 247 -5.19 32.46 2.90
N VAL A 248 -4.31 33.25 3.50
CA VAL A 248 -3.42 34.19 2.78
C VAL A 248 -2.02 33.58 2.76
N ILE A 249 -1.54 33.20 1.59
CA ILE A 249 -0.38 32.31 1.40
C ILE A 249 0.76 33.07 0.76
N GLN A 250 2.00 32.74 1.15
CA GLN A 250 3.20 33.14 0.42
C GLN A 250 4.13 31.94 0.27
N VAL A 251 4.69 31.77 -0.92
CA VAL A 251 5.77 30.84 -1.18
C VAL A 251 7.11 31.58 -1.13
N GLN A 252 8.00 31.16 -0.24
CA GLN A 252 9.29 31.80 0.01
C GLN A 252 10.44 31.17 -0.82
N GLU A 253 10.38 29.85 -1.02
CA GLU A 253 11.42 29.07 -1.68
C GLU A 253 10.79 27.84 -2.36
N ARG A 254 11.44 27.32 -3.42
CA ARG A 254 11.06 26.05 -4.06
C ARG A 254 12.28 25.15 -4.18
N LYS A 255 12.10 23.87 -3.89
CA LYS A 255 13.07 22.81 -4.13
C LYS A 255 12.55 21.90 -5.23
N GLY A 256 13.37 21.67 -6.25
CA GLY A 256 13.09 20.62 -7.23
C GLY A 256 13.15 19.21 -6.60
N PRO A 257 12.62 18.19 -7.31
CA PRO A 257 12.56 16.85 -6.75
C PRO A 257 13.92 16.31 -6.29
N GLU A 258 14.99 16.58 -7.04
CA GLU A 258 16.34 16.07 -6.73
C GLU A 258 16.91 16.60 -5.40
N THR A 259 16.46 17.77 -4.95
CA THR A 259 16.89 18.41 -3.71
C THR A 259 15.86 18.34 -2.60
N SER A 260 14.70 17.77 -2.86
CA SER A 260 13.64 17.60 -1.85
C SER A 260 14.04 16.59 -0.78
N GLU A 261 13.62 16.84 0.44
CA GLU A 261 13.91 15.95 1.58
C GLU A 261 13.34 14.55 1.38
N VAL A 262 12.17 14.46 0.73
CA VAL A 262 11.51 13.20 0.38
C VAL A 262 12.39 12.35 -0.53
N VAL A 263 12.87 12.91 -1.66
CA VAL A 263 13.73 12.19 -2.60
C VAL A 263 15.08 11.87 -1.96
N GLN A 264 15.65 12.80 -1.19
CA GLN A 264 16.91 12.56 -0.48
C GLN A 264 16.81 11.42 0.54
N ARG A 265 15.63 11.20 1.12
CA ARG A 265 15.41 10.04 2.01
C ARG A 265 15.44 8.73 1.23
N TYR A 266 14.83 8.64 0.04
CA TYR A 266 14.96 7.48 -0.85
C TYR A 266 16.42 7.25 -1.27
N VAL A 267 17.11 8.31 -1.73
CA VAL A 267 18.51 8.22 -2.19
C VAL A 267 19.42 7.75 -1.05
N SER A 268 19.28 8.29 0.16
CA SER A 268 20.06 7.85 1.33
C SER A 268 19.75 6.42 1.77
N SER A 269 18.62 5.88 1.35
CA SER A 269 18.21 4.47 1.57
C SER A 269 18.64 3.54 0.43
N GLY A 270 19.41 4.04 -0.55
CA GLY A 270 20.03 3.27 -1.63
C GLY A 270 19.22 3.17 -2.92
N PHE A 271 18.26 4.07 -3.14
CA PHE A 271 17.51 4.17 -4.40
C PHE A 271 18.12 5.24 -5.30
N SER A 272 18.13 4.98 -6.60
CA SER A 272 18.46 5.99 -7.62
C SER A 272 17.22 6.84 -7.96
N LEU A 273 17.43 7.96 -8.60
CA LEU A 273 16.32 8.76 -9.16
C LEU A 273 15.50 7.97 -10.20
N ASP A 274 16.17 7.10 -10.95
CA ASP A 274 15.49 6.25 -11.94
C ASP A 274 14.59 5.20 -11.27
N ASP A 275 14.95 4.69 -10.09
CA ASP A 275 14.07 3.82 -9.31
C ASP A 275 12.79 4.54 -8.89
N ILE A 276 12.92 5.79 -8.44
CA ILE A 276 11.77 6.60 -8.05
C ILE A 276 10.90 6.91 -9.29
N ARG A 277 11.51 7.27 -10.42
CA ARG A 277 10.80 7.48 -11.69
C ARG A 277 10.09 6.23 -12.20
N GLN A 278 10.68 5.06 -11.98
CA GLN A 278 10.03 3.80 -12.32
C GLN A 278 8.74 3.60 -11.51
N HIS A 279 8.75 3.87 -10.20
CA HIS A 279 7.53 3.81 -9.38
C HIS A 279 6.50 4.85 -9.84
N VAL A 280 6.93 6.07 -10.21
CA VAL A 280 6.05 7.08 -10.83
C VAL A 280 5.41 6.57 -12.13
N SER A 281 6.17 5.85 -12.95
CA SER A 281 5.63 5.23 -14.17
C SER A 281 4.54 4.20 -13.86
N TYR A 282 4.72 3.37 -12.83
CA TYR A 282 3.68 2.44 -12.38
C TYR A 282 2.47 3.15 -11.77
N ASP A 283 2.67 4.25 -11.05
CA ASP A 283 1.55 5.06 -10.57
C ASP A 283 0.73 5.66 -11.72
N LEU A 284 1.38 6.11 -12.79
CA LEU A 284 0.71 6.59 -14.01
C LEU A 284 -0.04 5.47 -14.75
N LEU A 285 0.56 4.28 -14.86
CA LEU A 285 -0.13 3.11 -15.41
C LEU A 285 -1.35 2.74 -14.59
N ARG A 286 -1.21 2.72 -13.26
CA ARG A 286 -2.33 2.47 -12.35
C ARG A 286 -3.46 3.48 -12.54
N ASP A 287 -3.15 4.77 -12.60
CA ASP A 287 -4.15 5.83 -12.81
C ASP A 287 -4.88 5.66 -14.16
N GLU A 288 -4.16 5.30 -15.23
CA GLU A 288 -4.76 5.02 -16.55
C GLU A 288 -5.66 3.78 -16.51
N PHE A 289 -5.22 2.67 -15.89
CA PHE A 289 -6.05 1.46 -15.79
C PHE A 289 -7.20 1.63 -14.80
N ALA A 290 -7.05 2.43 -13.74
CA ALA A 290 -8.14 2.81 -12.86
C ALA A 290 -9.25 3.55 -13.62
N LYS A 291 -8.87 4.53 -14.43
CA LYS A 291 -9.81 5.25 -15.30
C LYS A 291 -10.51 4.32 -16.28
N ARG A 292 -9.79 3.44 -16.97
CA ARG A 292 -10.39 2.47 -17.91
C ARG A 292 -11.33 1.49 -17.22
N ALA A 293 -10.97 1.01 -16.05
CA ALA A 293 -11.80 0.11 -15.25
C ALA A 293 -13.10 0.81 -14.80
N GLU A 294 -13.00 2.08 -14.37
CA GLU A 294 -14.16 2.90 -14.03
C GLU A 294 -15.08 3.11 -15.25
N GLU A 295 -14.53 3.55 -16.38
CA GLU A 295 -15.29 3.77 -17.61
C GLU A 295 -15.97 2.47 -18.10
N ALA A 296 -15.27 1.33 -17.99
CA ALA A 296 -15.83 0.04 -18.39
C ALA A 296 -16.99 -0.40 -17.47
N ALA A 297 -16.83 -0.20 -16.15
CA ALA A 297 -17.81 -0.60 -15.14
C ALA A 297 -19.04 0.32 -15.08
N GLN A 298 -18.92 1.57 -15.53
CA GLN A 298 -20.03 2.55 -15.55
C GLN A 298 -20.82 2.57 -16.86
N LYS A 299 -20.57 1.63 -17.78
CA LYS A 299 -21.40 1.52 -19.00
C LYS A 299 -22.84 1.23 -18.63
N SER A 300 -23.77 2.07 -19.13
CA SER A 300 -25.19 2.00 -18.81
C SER A 300 -26.01 2.04 -20.11
N PRO A 301 -27.16 1.32 -20.22
CA PRO A 301 -27.66 0.37 -19.21
C PRO A 301 -26.84 -0.93 -19.13
N THR A 302 -26.90 -1.63 -17.98
CA THR A 302 -26.19 -2.89 -17.76
C THR A 302 -27.02 -3.89 -16.97
N GLU A 303 -26.64 -5.17 -17.01
CA GLU A 303 -27.23 -6.19 -16.14
C GLU A 303 -27.00 -5.81 -14.67
N GLN A 304 -28.09 -5.85 -13.90
CA GLN A 304 -28.07 -5.67 -12.46
C GLN A 304 -28.82 -6.81 -11.76
N ILE A 305 -28.43 -7.07 -10.53
CA ILE A 305 -29.06 -8.05 -9.64
C ILE A 305 -29.60 -7.36 -8.40
N HIS A 306 -30.81 -7.70 -8.00
CA HIS A 306 -31.38 -7.29 -6.73
C HIS A 306 -31.03 -8.32 -5.67
N LEU A 307 -30.38 -7.89 -4.62
CA LEU A 307 -29.86 -8.78 -3.57
C LEU A 307 -30.55 -8.56 -2.23
N ALA A 308 -30.77 -9.64 -1.51
CA ALA A 308 -30.86 -9.62 -0.06
C ALA A 308 -29.57 -10.20 0.53
N LYS A 309 -29.19 -9.74 1.73
CA LYS A 309 -27.99 -10.24 2.44
C LYS A 309 -28.23 -10.44 3.93
N ILE A 310 -27.56 -11.46 4.49
CA ILE A 310 -27.43 -11.70 5.92
C ILE A 310 -25.97 -11.56 6.27
N THR A 311 -25.63 -10.59 7.10
CA THR A 311 -24.26 -10.38 7.58
C THR A 311 -24.16 -10.83 9.04
N ILE A 312 -23.18 -11.65 9.35
CA ILE A 312 -22.90 -12.14 10.71
C ILE A 312 -21.47 -11.78 11.07
N ASP A 313 -21.32 -10.97 12.10
CA ASP A 313 -20.01 -10.58 12.60
C ASP A 313 -19.33 -11.77 13.29
N THR A 314 -18.08 -12.03 12.89
CA THR A 314 -17.22 -13.07 13.45
C THR A 314 -15.85 -12.46 13.80
N PRO A 315 -15.78 -11.65 14.87
CA PRO A 315 -14.49 -11.05 15.25
C PRO A 315 -13.47 -12.15 15.56
N PRO A 316 -12.18 -11.96 15.22
CA PRO A 316 -11.17 -13.00 15.42
C PRO A 316 -11.05 -13.38 16.91
N PRO A 317 -10.80 -14.68 17.22
CA PRO A 317 -10.76 -15.20 18.60
C PRO A 317 -9.62 -14.59 19.47
N SER A 318 -8.65 -13.95 18.86
CA SER A 318 -7.60 -13.17 19.53
C SER A 318 -8.08 -11.82 20.07
N GLY A 319 -9.33 -11.46 19.81
CA GLY A 319 -9.97 -10.25 20.34
C GLY A 319 -10.30 -10.37 21.84
N ARG A 320 -10.66 -9.24 22.46
CA ARG A 320 -10.99 -9.17 23.88
C ARG A 320 -12.29 -9.91 24.27
N ASP A 321 -13.03 -10.45 23.29
CA ASP A 321 -14.31 -11.10 23.51
C ASP A 321 -14.44 -12.43 22.70
N PRO A 322 -13.97 -13.55 23.27
CA PRO A 322 -14.15 -14.88 22.67
C PRO A 322 -15.63 -15.30 22.55
N ALA A 323 -16.53 -14.70 23.37
CA ALA A 323 -17.94 -15.03 23.34
C ALA A 323 -18.61 -14.55 22.04
N SER A 324 -18.25 -13.38 21.54
CA SER A 324 -18.75 -12.85 20.27
C SER A 324 -18.37 -13.72 19.08
N PHE A 325 -17.17 -14.29 19.05
CA PHE A 325 -16.75 -15.24 18.02
C PHE A 325 -17.61 -16.52 18.04
N THR A 326 -17.80 -17.11 19.23
CA THR A 326 -18.61 -18.32 19.42
C THR A 326 -20.07 -18.06 19.02
N GLU A 327 -20.62 -16.91 19.39
CA GLU A 327 -21.98 -16.52 19.03
C GLU A 327 -22.11 -16.31 17.51
N GLY A 328 -21.11 -15.71 16.85
CA GLY A 328 -21.06 -15.60 15.41
C GLY A 328 -21.11 -16.96 14.72
N LEU A 329 -20.29 -17.93 15.16
CA LEU A 329 -20.31 -19.30 14.63
C LEU A 329 -21.66 -20.00 14.83
N ARG A 330 -22.32 -19.82 15.99
CA ARG A 330 -23.66 -20.35 16.27
C ARG A 330 -24.69 -19.80 15.29
N LYS A 331 -24.69 -18.47 15.08
CA LYS A 331 -25.59 -17.79 14.13
C LYS A 331 -25.36 -18.28 12.68
N ILE A 332 -24.10 -18.43 12.25
CA ILE A 332 -23.76 -18.98 10.94
C ILE A 332 -24.37 -20.37 10.78
N SER A 333 -24.21 -21.26 11.79
CA SER A 333 -24.79 -22.62 11.76
C SER A 333 -26.31 -22.61 11.69
N GLU A 334 -26.98 -21.72 12.42
CA GLU A 334 -28.44 -21.59 12.40
C GLU A 334 -28.94 -21.07 11.04
N VAL A 335 -28.28 -20.05 10.47
CA VAL A 335 -28.64 -19.54 9.14
C VAL A 335 -28.40 -20.60 8.06
N THR A 336 -27.25 -21.28 8.08
CA THR A 336 -26.96 -22.35 7.11
C THR A 336 -28.02 -23.45 7.17
N SER A 337 -28.31 -23.94 8.37
CA SER A 337 -29.34 -25.00 8.59
C SER A 337 -30.75 -24.55 8.20
N GLY A 338 -31.10 -23.27 8.46
CA GLY A 338 -32.38 -22.71 8.05
C GLY A 338 -32.52 -22.64 6.54
N LEU A 339 -31.47 -22.10 5.85
CA LEU A 339 -31.46 -22.02 4.38
C LEU A 339 -31.52 -23.41 3.71
N GLU A 340 -30.85 -24.42 4.27
CA GLU A 340 -30.90 -25.81 3.80
C GLU A 340 -32.29 -26.44 3.98
N LYS A 341 -33.04 -26.06 5.02
CA LYS A 341 -34.43 -26.50 5.26
C LYS A 341 -35.44 -25.73 4.43
N GLY A 342 -35.05 -24.64 3.78
CA GLY A 342 -35.95 -23.79 3.00
C GLY A 342 -36.66 -22.72 3.83
N ASP A 343 -36.16 -22.39 5.01
CA ASP A 343 -36.68 -21.29 5.83
C ASP A 343 -36.61 -19.96 5.06
N ASP A 344 -37.52 -19.05 5.39
CA ASP A 344 -37.58 -17.75 4.73
C ASP A 344 -36.32 -16.93 4.99
N PHE A 345 -35.65 -16.47 3.92
CA PHE A 345 -34.41 -15.71 3.98
C PHE A 345 -34.58 -14.40 4.76
N GLY A 346 -35.72 -13.71 4.56
CA GLY A 346 -36.00 -12.44 5.24
C GLY A 346 -36.20 -12.61 6.74
N GLU A 347 -36.84 -13.68 7.18
CA GLU A 347 -37.00 -13.98 8.61
C GLU A 347 -35.66 -14.38 9.27
N LEU A 348 -34.81 -15.13 8.54
CA LEU A 348 -33.45 -15.42 9.00
C LEU A 348 -32.60 -14.13 9.08
N ALA A 349 -32.77 -13.19 8.12
CA ALA A 349 -32.10 -11.90 8.16
C ALA A 349 -32.51 -11.08 9.39
N LYS A 350 -33.80 -10.93 9.67
CA LYS A 350 -34.32 -10.22 10.85
C LYS A 350 -33.77 -10.79 12.14
N LYS A 351 -33.64 -12.12 12.23
CA LYS A 351 -33.24 -12.81 13.45
C LYS A 351 -31.74 -12.80 13.70
N HIS A 352 -30.91 -12.88 12.64
CA HIS A 352 -29.49 -13.20 12.79
C HIS A 352 -28.55 -12.14 12.23
N SER A 353 -29.01 -11.28 11.29
CA SER A 353 -28.14 -10.34 10.59
C SER A 353 -27.78 -9.14 11.45
N SER A 354 -26.53 -8.72 11.37
CA SER A 354 -26.04 -7.44 11.88
C SER A 354 -26.14 -6.30 10.86
N ASP A 355 -26.65 -6.60 9.65
CA ASP A 355 -26.80 -5.58 8.59
C ASP A 355 -27.92 -4.56 8.95
N PRO A 356 -27.73 -3.27 8.65
CA PRO A 356 -28.77 -2.25 8.85
C PRO A 356 -30.10 -2.57 8.18
N ASN A 357 -30.11 -3.37 7.11
CA ASN A 357 -31.32 -3.78 6.40
C ASN A 357 -31.96 -5.09 6.95
N ALA A 358 -31.48 -5.62 8.07
CA ALA A 358 -32.00 -6.84 8.67
C ALA A 358 -33.54 -6.80 8.85
N GLU A 359 -34.08 -5.73 9.41
CA GLU A 359 -35.51 -5.53 9.64
C GLU A 359 -36.35 -5.49 8.34
N LYS A 360 -35.69 -5.17 7.21
CA LYS A 360 -36.30 -5.21 5.87
C LYS A 360 -36.10 -6.58 5.18
N GLY A 361 -35.83 -7.63 5.93
CA GLY A 361 -35.54 -8.95 5.39
C GLY A 361 -34.18 -9.06 4.69
N GLY A 362 -33.27 -8.14 4.99
CA GLY A 362 -31.93 -8.08 4.41
C GLY A 362 -31.89 -7.44 3.00
N ASP A 363 -32.96 -6.80 2.53
CA ASP A 363 -33.00 -6.16 1.21
C ASP A 363 -31.89 -5.13 1.09
N ALA A 364 -30.93 -5.43 0.22
CA ALA A 364 -29.73 -4.61 -0.03
C ALA A 364 -29.83 -3.79 -1.32
N GLY A 365 -30.94 -3.94 -2.08
CA GLY A 365 -31.17 -3.20 -3.32
C GLY A 365 -30.46 -3.77 -4.54
N TRP A 366 -30.33 -2.94 -5.57
CA TRP A 366 -29.78 -3.30 -6.87
C TRP A 366 -28.26 -3.12 -6.93
N PHE A 367 -27.58 -4.12 -7.47
CA PHE A 367 -26.13 -4.15 -7.65
C PHE A 367 -25.79 -4.30 -9.13
N ALA A 368 -25.02 -3.36 -9.65
CA ALA A 368 -24.31 -3.48 -10.92
C ALA A 368 -22.96 -4.19 -10.71
N ARG A 369 -22.38 -4.74 -11.78
CA ARG A 369 -21.02 -5.28 -11.72
C ARG A 369 -20.03 -4.19 -11.33
N GLY A 370 -19.09 -4.54 -10.47
CA GLY A 370 -18.09 -3.62 -9.93
C GLY A 370 -18.45 -3.02 -8.56
N MET A 371 -19.67 -3.22 -8.05
CA MET A 371 -20.07 -2.70 -6.75
C MET A 371 -19.61 -3.55 -5.58
N LEU A 372 -19.46 -4.86 -5.76
CA LEU A 372 -18.94 -5.76 -4.71
C LEU A 372 -17.42 -5.80 -4.76
N THR A 373 -16.79 -5.73 -3.58
CA THR A 373 -15.32 -5.79 -3.45
C THR A 373 -14.78 -7.22 -3.56
N ASP A 374 -15.59 -8.24 -3.23
CA ASP A 374 -15.24 -9.64 -3.48
C ASP A 374 -15.69 -10.04 -4.89
N VAL A 375 -14.72 -10.05 -5.81
CA VAL A 375 -14.91 -10.40 -7.22
C VAL A 375 -15.44 -11.85 -7.38
N ARG A 376 -15.05 -12.77 -6.50
CA ARG A 376 -15.54 -14.17 -6.52
C ARG A 376 -17.01 -14.23 -6.15
N ALA A 377 -17.40 -13.51 -5.12
CA ALA A 377 -18.80 -13.40 -4.73
C ALA A 377 -19.62 -12.75 -5.83
N GLU A 378 -19.12 -11.66 -6.42
CA GLU A 378 -19.82 -10.98 -7.52
C GLU A 378 -20.06 -11.91 -8.72
N ASP A 379 -19.02 -12.60 -9.20
CA ASP A 379 -19.14 -13.51 -10.34
C ASP A 379 -20.14 -14.64 -10.08
N GLU A 380 -20.14 -15.22 -8.86
CA GLU A 380 -21.08 -16.24 -8.45
C GLU A 380 -22.51 -15.70 -8.39
N LEU A 381 -22.74 -14.55 -7.76
CA LEU A 381 -24.07 -13.96 -7.60
C LEU A 381 -24.70 -13.59 -8.94
N PHE A 382 -23.90 -13.05 -9.87
CA PHE A 382 -24.39 -12.79 -11.23
C PHE A 382 -24.68 -14.06 -12.03
N ALA A 383 -24.09 -15.21 -11.67
CA ALA A 383 -24.41 -16.51 -12.30
C ALA A 383 -25.64 -17.19 -11.69
N LEU A 384 -26.02 -16.89 -10.44
CA LEU A 384 -27.18 -17.51 -9.77
C LEU A 384 -28.51 -17.12 -10.44
N ALA A 385 -29.47 -18.04 -10.45
CA ALA A 385 -30.83 -17.74 -10.89
C ALA A 385 -31.59 -16.88 -9.84
N PRO A 386 -32.58 -16.06 -10.25
CA PRO A 386 -33.49 -15.41 -9.31
C PRO A 386 -34.15 -16.40 -8.35
N GLY A 387 -34.31 -15.99 -7.10
CA GLY A 387 -34.89 -16.82 -6.03
C GLY A 387 -33.90 -17.78 -5.35
N THR A 388 -32.63 -17.84 -5.77
CA THR A 388 -31.63 -18.74 -5.20
C THR A 388 -30.73 -18.06 -4.16
N ASN A 389 -30.27 -18.85 -3.17
CA ASN A 389 -29.32 -18.42 -2.17
C ASN A 389 -27.89 -18.74 -2.64
N SER A 390 -26.92 -17.90 -2.28
CA SER A 390 -25.50 -18.19 -2.45
C SER A 390 -25.00 -19.17 -1.39
N ARG A 391 -23.81 -19.71 -1.59
CA ARG A 391 -23.00 -20.22 -0.47
C ARG A 391 -22.64 -19.06 0.47
N GLN A 392 -22.12 -19.40 1.64
CA GLN A 392 -21.53 -18.40 2.54
C GLN A 392 -20.21 -17.83 1.98
N PHE A 393 -20.01 -16.52 2.15
CA PHE A 393 -18.76 -15.84 1.90
C PHE A 393 -18.20 -15.34 3.23
N SER A 394 -17.02 -15.83 3.60
CA SER A 394 -16.42 -15.52 4.91
C SER A 394 -15.14 -14.71 4.75
N THR A 395 -14.97 -13.73 5.62
CA THR A 395 -13.74 -13.00 5.85
C THR A 395 -13.24 -13.27 7.27
N THR A 396 -12.13 -12.67 7.67
CA THR A 396 -11.61 -12.75 9.05
C THR A 396 -12.52 -12.11 10.09
N ARG A 397 -13.54 -11.35 9.71
CA ARG A 397 -14.39 -10.56 10.62
C ARG A 397 -15.87 -10.80 10.46
N MET A 398 -16.32 -11.31 9.32
CA MET A 398 -17.75 -11.49 9.04
C MET A 398 -17.97 -12.62 8.04
N THR A 399 -19.17 -13.18 8.11
CA THR A 399 -19.71 -14.10 7.10
C THR A 399 -20.97 -13.50 6.51
N VAL A 400 -21.11 -13.55 5.18
CA VAL A 400 -22.25 -13.01 4.45
C VAL A 400 -22.90 -14.12 3.63
N PHE A 401 -24.23 -14.18 3.69
CA PHE A 401 -25.08 -14.97 2.79
C PHE A 401 -25.87 -14.01 1.92
N TYR A 402 -26.02 -14.34 0.64
CA TYR A 402 -26.81 -13.56 -0.28
C TYR A 402 -27.97 -14.39 -0.85
N ARG A 403 -29.03 -13.69 -1.24
CA ARG A 403 -30.11 -14.21 -2.07
C ARG A 403 -30.28 -13.30 -3.27
N VAL A 404 -30.28 -13.86 -4.47
CA VAL A 404 -30.68 -13.13 -5.67
C VAL A 404 -32.19 -13.08 -5.71
N ILE A 405 -32.76 -11.89 -5.54
CA ILE A 405 -34.22 -11.69 -5.58
C ILE A 405 -34.69 -11.71 -7.03
N GLU A 406 -34.12 -10.88 -7.86
CA GLU A 406 -34.43 -10.72 -9.28
C GLU A 406 -33.23 -10.20 -10.06
N LYS A 407 -33.34 -10.21 -11.41
CA LYS A 407 -32.33 -9.70 -12.32
C LYS A 407 -32.99 -8.79 -13.36
N ASP A 408 -32.31 -7.70 -13.68
CA ASP A 408 -32.67 -6.83 -14.80
C ASP A 408 -31.51 -6.79 -15.80
N PRO A 409 -31.69 -7.23 -17.04
CA PRO A 409 -30.57 -7.32 -18.00
C PRO A 409 -30.12 -5.94 -18.52
N ALA A 410 -30.91 -4.87 -18.33
CA ALA A 410 -30.67 -3.57 -18.93
C ALA A 410 -31.15 -2.41 -18.05
N ARG A 411 -30.68 -2.36 -16.81
CA ARG A 411 -31.02 -1.32 -15.85
C ARG A 411 -30.03 -0.17 -15.90
N GLU A 412 -30.52 1.06 -15.81
CA GLU A 412 -29.66 2.26 -15.71
C GLU A 412 -28.90 2.28 -14.37
N ILE A 413 -27.63 2.69 -14.43
CA ILE A 413 -26.78 2.87 -13.23
C ILE A 413 -27.09 4.21 -12.58
N SER A 414 -27.46 4.21 -11.29
CA SER A 414 -27.71 5.43 -10.52
C SER A 414 -26.40 6.16 -10.18
N GLU A 415 -26.48 7.44 -9.82
CA GLU A 415 -25.30 8.23 -9.39
C GLU A 415 -24.64 7.67 -8.12
N GLU A 416 -25.43 7.10 -7.20
CA GLU A 416 -24.91 6.43 -6.01
C GLU A 416 -24.11 5.16 -6.40
N GLN A 417 -24.64 4.37 -7.33
CA GLN A 417 -23.94 3.19 -7.85
C GLN A 417 -22.66 3.58 -8.58
N LYS A 418 -22.66 4.67 -9.39
CA LYS A 418 -21.45 5.19 -10.04
C LYS A 418 -20.38 5.57 -9.02
N THR A 419 -20.78 6.21 -7.91
CA THR A 419 -19.86 6.57 -6.84
C THR A 419 -19.23 5.33 -6.19
N THR A 420 -20.04 4.30 -5.93
CA THR A 420 -19.55 3.02 -5.39
C THR A 420 -18.58 2.34 -6.37
N ILE A 421 -18.96 2.25 -7.65
CA ILE A 421 -18.14 1.65 -8.71
C ILE A 421 -16.79 2.38 -8.84
N LYS A 422 -16.79 3.70 -8.79
CA LYS A 422 -15.57 4.50 -8.83
C LYS A 422 -14.57 4.09 -7.75
N GLY A 423 -15.05 3.80 -6.54
CA GLY A 423 -14.20 3.38 -5.42
C GLY A 423 -13.65 1.95 -5.55
N THR A 424 -14.28 1.09 -6.35
CA THR A 424 -13.98 -0.35 -6.40
C THR A 424 -13.43 -0.83 -7.74
N ALA A 425 -13.64 -0.08 -8.82
CA ALA A 425 -13.37 -0.53 -10.20
C ALA A 425 -11.93 -1.03 -10.41
N TYR A 426 -10.95 -0.28 -9.97
CA TYR A 426 -9.54 -0.65 -10.12
C TYR A 426 -9.18 -1.90 -9.31
N THR A 427 -9.60 -1.94 -8.05
CA THR A 427 -9.35 -3.10 -7.17
C THR A 427 -9.96 -4.36 -7.77
N ASN A 428 -11.21 -4.27 -8.25
CA ASN A 428 -11.90 -5.39 -8.88
C ASN A 428 -11.23 -5.82 -10.19
N TRP A 429 -10.77 -4.87 -11.01
CA TRP A 429 -9.97 -5.17 -12.20
C TRP A 429 -8.70 -5.92 -11.83
N LEU A 430 -7.93 -5.41 -10.87
CA LEU A 430 -6.67 -6.03 -10.45
C LEU A 430 -6.88 -7.43 -9.86
N GLU A 431 -7.92 -7.63 -9.07
CA GLU A 431 -8.25 -8.96 -8.51
C GLU A 431 -8.66 -9.96 -9.61
N ARG A 432 -9.37 -9.49 -10.67
CA ARG A 432 -9.66 -10.33 -11.86
C ARG A 432 -8.38 -10.69 -12.61
N GLU A 433 -7.47 -9.73 -12.81
CA GLU A 433 -6.16 -9.96 -13.43
C GLU A 433 -5.35 -10.99 -12.65
N LYS A 434 -5.26 -10.85 -11.32
CA LYS A 434 -4.57 -11.81 -10.45
C LYS A 434 -5.11 -13.23 -10.58
N ARG A 435 -6.43 -13.38 -10.61
CA ARG A 435 -7.10 -14.68 -10.76
C ARG A 435 -6.91 -15.28 -12.15
N THR A 436 -7.13 -14.49 -13.19
CA THR A 436 -7.03 -14.93 -14.59
C THR A 436 -5.62 -15.43 -14.92
N HIS A 437 -4.62 -14.83 -14.30
CA HIS A 437 -3.22 -15.08 -14.58
C HIS A 437 -2.47 -15.84 -13.48
N ASP A 438 -3.20 -16.53 -12.59
CA ASP A 438 -2.64 -17.42 -11.54
C ASP A 438 -1.53 -16.75 -10.71
N ALA A 439 -1.83 -15.55 -10.22
CA ALA A 439 -0.91 -14.80 -9.36
C ALA A 439 -0.65 -15.56 -8.06
N LYS A 440 0.61 -15.68 -7.66
CA LYS A 440 1.02 -16.36 -6.42
C LYS A 440 2.07 -15.57 -5.67
N ARG A 441 1.92 -15.50 -4.35
CA ARG A 441 2.99 -15.15 -3.44
C ARG A 441 3.73 -16.44 -3.07
N LEU A 442 5.04 -16.46 -3.27
CA LEU A 442 5.88 -17.66 -3.09
C LEU A 442 6.80 -17.55 -1.85
N VAL A 443 6.65 -16.47 -1.08
CA VAL A 443 7.33 -16.27 0.20
C VAL A 443 6.49 -16.96 1.29
N PRO A 444 7.07 -17.90 2.08
CA PRO A 444 6.34 -18.61 3.12
C PRO A 444 5.68 -17.67 4.14
N GLY A 445 4.43 -17.94 4.49
CA GLY A 445 3.63 -17.12 5.40
C GLY A 445 2.90 -15.94 4.76
N PHE A 446 3.02 -15.76 3.43
CA PHE A 446 2.36 -14.72 2.67
C PHE A 446 1.59 -15.25 1.46
N GLU A 447 1.30 -16.54 1.42
CA GLU A 447 0.49 -17.15 0.36
C GLU A 447 -0.92 -16.51 0.32
N PHE A 448 -1.54 -16.50 -0.86
CA PHE A 448 -2.96 -16.11 -0.97
C PHE A 448 -3.85 -17.22 -0.39
N ASP A 449 -4.90 -16.86 0.32
CA ASP A 449 -5.95 -17.75 0.83
C ASP A 449 -6.88 -18.25 -0.31
#